data_e9654b59bdfd13619982435622b606d1
#
_entry.id   e9654b59bdfd13619982435622b606d1
#
_cell.length_a   1.000
_cell.length_b   1.000
_cell.length_c   1.000
_cell.angle_alpha   90.00
_cell.angle_beta   90.00
_cell.angle_gamma   90.00
#
_symmetry.space_group_name_H-M   'P 1'
#
loop_
_entity.id
_entity.type
_entity.pdbx_description
1 polymer ?
#
loop_
_entity_poly.entity_id
_entity_poly.type
_entity_poly.pdbx_seq_one_letter_code
_entity_poly.pdbx_strand_id
1 'polypeptide(L)'
;VRLPPWLPRIGLACSCLVGLWLAAEAKPLRYAEDRSPAIVNPLFATTMSEARVNELVFEGLFADDLDLKSAPRLASTFVVAADHRSMTLSLRKDVAWHDAVPFTSKDVVFTIQAMREPRTASTEAARVAWIESATAVDAHTVRLVFKDPEGSPEDKLHFKILPAHLFSGAVVDRAHPFRSQPIGTGPFKLTQFNTDNSITLDAFSGYPRPNGLTQIQMREVADKNYQSKLLLYGSLEALVRVLPRDLATLQADRGTELYPYQTNSWWYVGFNLKNSLFADPRVREAIALMVDRESLLAPIGTGDLLTGPFVRSSPFYNHRVAMREPDAARAKALLEQAGWRLVDGRWHVNGQPVSLRLSALARQETVQDVVINLQSQLKQHGLYVRQDFLNTTDWKARVWGARDFDLMLSQWSFDRNEDIYEQFHSKGNRNFVAFADPTVDQLLQTSRTTLDPQVKRDTLHKVHERVHQLNPMVFLWTLDTYAAMSTSVSNVTVHPFYFFTWGTSWSME
;
A
#
# COMPACT_ATOMS: atom_id res chain seq x y z
N VAL A 1 70.68 -41.74 -57.03
CA VAL A 1 69.87 -40.65 -57.66
C VAL A 1 69.61 -39.60 -56.61
N ARG A 2 70.27 -38.47 -56.75
CA ARG A 2 70.13 -37.30 -55.85
C ARG A 2 68.90 -36.52 -56.30
N LEU A 3 67.98 -36.18 -55.29
CA LEU A 3 66.91 -35.19 -55.51
C LEU A 3 67.39 -33.84 -55.04
N PRO A 4 66.96 -32.74 -55.71
CA PRO A 4 67.43 -31.37 -55.45
C PRO A 4 66.60 -30.69 -54.33
N PRO A 5 67.20 -29.67 -53.67
CA PRO A 5 66.58 -28.98 -52.53
C PRO A 5 65.72 -27.77 -52.96
N TRP A 6 64.39 -27.90 -53.02
CA TRP A 6 63.47 -26.78 -53.14
C TRP A 6 62.10 -27.16 -52.58
N LEU A 7 61.87 -26.88 -51.29
CA LEU A 7 60.53 -26.81 -50.72
C LEU A 7 60.47 -25.62 -49.75
N PRO A 8 59.55 -24.65 -49.99
CA PRO A 8 59.40 -23.54 -49.05
C PRO A 8 58.71 -24.04 -47.75
N ARG A 9 59.25 -23.55 -46.63
CA ARG A 9 58.65 -23.74 -45.29
C ARG A 9 57.29 -23.01 -45.22
N ILE A 10 56.20 -23.72 -45.23
CA ILE A 10 54.88 -23.22 -44.90
C ILE A 10 54.86 -22.94 -43.40
N GLY A 11 54.92 -21.67 -43.04
CA GLY A 11 54.67 -21.21 -41.68
C GLY A 11 53.22 -21.43 -41.33
N LEU A 12 52.95 -22.29 -40.31
CA LEU A 12 51.64 -22.33 -39.66
C LEU A 12 51.39 -20.98 -38.98
N ALA A 13 50.58 -20.14 -39.62
CA ALA A 13 49.98 -19.00 -38.95
C ALA A 13 48.90 -19.54 -38.01
N CYS A 14 49.18 -19.58 -36.72
CA CYS A 14 48.21 -19.82 -35.66
C CYS A 14 47.27 -18.64 -35.62
N SER A 15 46.12 -18.71 -36.31
CA SER A 15 45.03 -17.72 -36.21
C SER A 15 44.40 -17.88 -34.83
N CYS A 16 44.82 -17.05 -33.87
CA CYS A 16 44.04 -16.84 -32.61
C CYS A 16 42.71 -16.22 -32.99
N LEU A 17 41.69 -17.03 -33.15
CA LEU A 17 40.31 -16.61 -33.07
C LEU A 17 40.07 -16.10 -31.65
N VAL A 18 40.24 -14.79 -31.42
CA VAL A 18 39.71 -14.11 -30.27
C VAL A 18 38.20 -14.09 -30.46
N GLY A 19 37.54 -15.06 -29.89
CA GLY A 19 36.11 -15.08 -29.76
C GLY A 19 35.69 -13.82 -28.95
N LEU A 20 35.25 -12.80 -29.64
CA LEU A 20 34.47 -11.72 -29.01
C LEU A 20 33.19 -12.39 -28.49
N TRP A 21 33.22 -12.78 -27.21
CA TRP A 21 31.98 -12.97 -26.46
C TRP A 21 31.34 -11.59 -26.36
N LEU A 22 30.42 -11.28 -27.27
CA LEU A 22 29.41 -10.25 -27.06
C LEU A 22 28.65 -10.76 -25.82
N ALA A 23 28.98 -10.22 -24.66
CA ALA A 23 28.12 -10.38 -23.50
C ALA A 23 26.76 -9.86 -23.97
N ALA A 24 25.77 -10.75 -24.08
CA ALA A 24 24.40 -10.36 -24.34
C ALA A 24 24.07 -9.32 -23.26
N GLU A 25 23.80 -8.08 -23.65
CA GLU A 25 23.31 -7.07 -22.70
C GLU A 25 22.06 -7.65 -22.05
N ALA A 26 22.11 -7.81 -20.74
CA ALA A 26 20.97 -8.32 -20.00
C ALA A 26 19.78 -7.38 -20.23
N LYS A 27 18.66 -7.95 -20.66
CA LYS A 27 17.46 -7.16 -20.95
C LYS A 27 16.99 -6.43 -19.69
N PRO A 28 16.53 -5.18 -19.79
CA PRO A 28 15.93 -4.49 -18.67
C PRO A 28 14.58 -5.08 -18.30
N LEU A 29 14.22 -5.08 -17.02
CA LEU A 29 12.85 -5.26 -16.58
C LEU A 29 12.05 -3.99 -16.89
N ARG A 30 11.19 -4.02 -17.90
CA ARG A 30 10.32 -2.88 -18.26
C ARG A 30 8.96 -3.04 -17.61
N TYR A 31 8.51 -2.03 -16.88
CA TYR A 31 7.18 -2.00 -16.31
C TYR A 31 6.45 -0.69 -16.59
N ALA A 32 5.12 -0.68 -16.48
CA ALA A 32 4.30 0.48 -16.76
C ALA A 32 3.71 1.10 -15.50
N GLU A 33 3.66 2.44 -15.49
CA GLU A 33 2.86 3.26 -14.58
C GLU A 33 1.88 4.13 -15.39
N ASP A 34 0.76 4.51 -14.79
CA ASP A 34 -0.18 5.44 -15.44
C ASP A 34 0.32 6.88 -15.43
N ARG A 35 1.29 7.18 -14.60
CA ARG A 35 1.98 8.47 -14.52
C ARG A 35 3.39 8.30 -14.00
N SER A 36 4.32 9.03 -14.60
CA SER A 36 5.69 9.11 -14.10
C SER A 36 5.77 9.84 -12.76
N PRO A 37 6.73 9.49 -11.90
CA PRO A 37 7.02 10.25 -10.68
C PRO A 37 7.39 11.69 -11.00
N ALA A 38 6.74 12.64 -10.37
CA ALA A 38 7.12 14.05 -10.46
C ALA A 38 8.37 14.35 -9.60
N ILE A 39 8.54 13.58 -8.53
CA ILE A 39 9.60 13.74 -7.53
C ILE A 39 10.06 12.36 -7.07
N VAL A 40 11.37 12.10 -7.14
CA VAL A 40 12.00 10.93 -6.53
C VAL A 40 12.67 11.37 -5.23
N ASN A 41 11.86 11.59 -4.22
CA ASN A 41 12.29 11.94 -2.86
C ASN A 41 11.28 11.37 -1.86
N PRO A 42 11.68 10.49 -0.95
CA PRO A 42 10.76 9.83 -0.04
C PRO A 42 10.01 10.78 0.90
N LEU A 43 10.53 11.98 1.18
CA LEU A 43 9.83 12.95 2.04
C LEU A 43 8.58 13.55 1.39
N PHE A 44 8.41 13.41 0.06
CA PHE A 44 7.36 14.08 -0.70
C PHE A 44 6.51 13.13 -1.55
N ALA A 45 6.71 11.83 -1.43
CA ALA A 45 5.93 10.85 -2.20
C ALA A 45 4.44 10.96 -1.87
N THR A 46 3.63 11.09 -2.92
CA THR A 46 2.16 11.20 -2.84
C THR A 46 1.45 10.23 -3.78
N THR A 47 2.18 9.58 -4.68
CA THR A 47 1.66 8.61 -5.65
C THR A 47 2.34 7.26 -5.50
N MET A 48 1.68 6.21 -6.00
CA MET A 48 2.25 4.85 -5.96
C MET A 48 3.48 4.71 -6.88
N SER A 49 3.53 5.42 -7.99
CA SER A 49 4.72 5.42 -8.87
C SER A 49 5.93 6.03 -8.17
N GLU A 50 5.75 7.15 -7.45
CA GLU A 50 6.81 7.75 -6.61
C GLU A 50 7.26 6.80 -5.51
N ALA A 51 6.32 6.13 -4.83
CA ALA A 51 6.64 5.17 -3.77
C ALA A 51 7.44 3.97 -4.30
N ARG A 52 7.07 3.40 -5.47
CA ARG A 52 7.77 2.26 -6.07
C ARG A 52 9.19 2.61 -6.51
N VAL A 53 9.39 3.78 -7.11
CA VAL A 53 10.76 4.23 -7.48
C VAL A 53 11.58 4.50 -6.22
N ASN A 54 10.99 5.13 -5.19
CA ASN A 54 11.67 5.34 -3.92
C ASN A 54 12.06 4.02 -3.24
N GLU A 55 11.27 2.95 -3.40
CA GLU A 55 11.59 1.63 -2.86
C GLU A 55 12.84 1.01 -3.48
N LEU A 56 13.05 1.25 -4.77
CA LEU A 56 14.25 0.78 -5.50
C LEU A 56 15.51 1.59 -5.19
N VAL A 57 15.35 2.89 -4.92
CA VAL A 57 16.47 3.83 -4.76
C VAL A 57 16.90 3.97 -3.30
N PHE A 58 15.98 3.87 -2.34
CA PHE A 58 16.26 4.16 -0.92
C PHE A 58 15.92 2.98 -0.02
N GLU A 59 16.64 2.88 1.09
CA GLU A 59 16.36 1.92 2.14
C GLU A 59 15.95 2.61 3.45
N GLY A 60 15.18 1.90 4.27
CA GLY A 60 14.87 2.26 5.66
C GLY A 60 15.82 1.59 6.65
N LEU A 61 15.66 1.88 7.93
CA LEU A 61 16.39 1.19 9.00
C LEU A 61 15.95 -0.27 9.09
N PHE A 62 14.67 -0.53 8.84
CA PHE A 62 14.05 -1.84 8.76
C PHE A 62 13.31 -2.01 7.44
N ALA A 63 13.06 -3.25 7.06
CA ALA A 63 12.20 -3.64 5.95
C ALA A 63 11.42 -4.90 6.35
N ASP A 64 10.38 -5.23 5.60
CA ASP A 64 9.65 -6.47 5.83
C ASP A 64 10.41 -7.70 5.32
N ASP A 65 10.45 -8.76 6.13
CA ASP A 65 10.80 -10.10 5.68
C ASP A 65 9.61 -10.75 4.93
N LEU A 66 9.76 -12.00 4.49
CA LEU A 66 8.72 -12.71 3.74
C LEU A 66 7.46 -13.01 4.57
N ASP A 67 7.56 -12.98 5.90
CA ASP A 67 6.44 -13.12 6.83
C ASP A 67 5.81 -11.75 7.20
N LEU A 68 6.21 -10.67 6.53
CA LEU A 68 5.82 -9.28 6.81
C LEU A 68 6.20 -8.81 8.22
N LYS A 69 7.25 -9.37 8.82
CA LYS A 69 7.82 -8.92 10.09
C LYS A 69 8.95 -7.94 9.83
N SER A 70 9.10 -6.95 10.74
CA SER A 70 10.21 -6.01 10.67
C SER A 70 11.56 -6.71 10.84
N ALA A 71 12.39 -6.64 9.82
CA ALA A 71 13.76 -7.15 9.82
C ALA A 71 14.77 -6.00 9.64
N PRO A 72 15.94 -6.04 10.30
CA PRO A 72 16.99 -5.04 10.11
C PRO A 72 17.41 -4.91 8.64
N ARG A 73 17.58 -3.65 8.17
CA ARG A 73 17.98 -3.32 6.79
C ARG A 73 19.23 -2.46 6.77
N LEU A 74 19.14 -1.14 7.05
CA LEU A 74 20.29 -0.27 7.33
C LEU A 74 20.74 -0.37 8.79
N ALA A 75 19.85 -0.71 9.71
CA ALA A 75 20.23 -1.22 11.02
C ALA A 75 20.82 -2.63 10.89
N SER A 76 21.79 -2.98 11.74
CA SER A 76 22.32 -4.33 11.88
C SER A 76 21.72 -5.05 13.11
N THR A 77 21.62 -4.32 14.22
CA THR A 77 21.02 -4.77 15.48
C THR A 77 20.37 -3.60 16.21
N PHE A 78 19.54 -3.92 17.18
CA PHE A 78 18.95 -2.91 18.05
C PHE A 78 18.69 -3.44 19.45
N VAL A 79 18.60 -2.52 20.40
CA VAL A 79 18.23 -2.80 21.79
C VAL A 79 17.22 -1.76 22.24
N VAL A 80 16.05 -2.21 22.66
CA VAL A 80 15.03 -1.37 23.33
C VAL A 80 15.32 -1.36 24.82
N ALA A 81 15.30 -0.19 25.45
CA ALA A 81 15.50 -0.06 26.89
C ALA A 81 14.34 -0.73 27.67
N ALA A 82 14.61 -1.17 28.90
CA ALA A 82 13.63 -1.87 29.72
C ALA A 82 12.36 -1.05 30.04
N ASP A 83 12.47 0.27 30.03
CA ASP A 83 11.35 1.20 30.20
C ASP A 83 10.57 1.48 28.90
N HIS A 84 11.00 0.88 27.80
CA HIS A 84 10.46 1.07 26.45
C HIS A 84 10.43 2.55 25.97
N ARG A 85 11.23 3.44 26.58
CA ARG A 85 11.29 4.86 26.23
C ARG A 85 12.46 5.23 25.34
N SER A 86 13.35 4.31 25.04
CA SER A 86 14.45 4.54 24.12
C SER A 86 14.89 3.26 23.42
N MET A 87 15.50 3.44 22.25
CA MET A 87 16.12 2.39 21.46
C MET A 87 17.50 2.82 21.02
N THR A 88 18.46 1.91 21.09
CA THR A 88 19.79 2.08 20.52
C THR A 88 19.91 1.18 19.30
N LEU A 89 20.26 1.75 18.15
CA LEU A 89 20.43 1.09 16.86
C LEU A 89 21.91 1.02 16.54
N SER A 90 22.41 -0.17 16.20
CA SER A 90 23.69 -0.32 15.51
C SER A 90 23.45 -0.33 14.02
N LEU A 91 24.19 0.47 13.27
CA LEU A 91 24.07 0.59 11.82
C LEU A 91 25.07 -0.31 11.10
N ARG A 92 24.74 -0.72 9.89
CA ARG A 92 25.65 -1.47 8.99
C ARG A 92 26.84 -0.58 8.63
N LYS A 93 28.03 -1.20 8.52
CA LYS A 93 29.28 -0.51 8.17
C LYS A 93 29.70 -0.71 6.72
N ASP A 94 29.04 -1.62 6.02
CA ASP A 94 29.30 -2.02 4.64
C ASP A 94 28.36 -1.36 3.63
N VAL A 95 27.68 -0.27 4.03
CA VAL A 95 26.75 0.46 3.17
C VAL A 95 27.33 1.80 2.76
N ALA A 96 27.25 2.08 1.47
CA ALA A 96 27.57 3.39 0.89
C ALA A 96 26.38 3.92 0.09
N TRP A 97 26.31 5.23 -0.04
CA TRP A 97 25.41 5.92 -0.91
C TRP A 97 25.80 5.68 -2.40
N HIS A 98 24.91 5.92 -3.34
CA HIS A 98 25.17 5.76 -4.79
C HIS A 98 26.33 6.59 -5.33
N ASP A 99 26.80 7.58 -4.59
CA ASP A 99 27.98 8.40 -4.87
C ASP A 99 29.24 7.94 -4.09
N ALA A 100 29.19 6.75 -3.49
CA ALA A 100 30.26 6.11 -2.74
C ALA A 100 30.57 6.76 -1.35
N VAL A 101 29.82 7.76 -0.91
CA VAL A 101 29.95 8.30 0.44
C VAL A 101 29.43 7.26 1.45
N PRO A 102 30.14 6.98 2.57
CA PRO A 102 29.69 6.03 3.58
C PRO A 102 28.37 6.46 4.24
N PHE A 103 27.46 5.50 4.43
CA PHE A 103 26.27 5.69 5.27
C PHE A 103 26.62 5.76 6.74
N THR A 104 26.06 6.73 7.47
CA THR A 104 26.35 6.97 8.89
C THR A 104 25.13 7.33 9.72
N SER A 105 25.29 7.36 11.03
CA SER A 105 24.27 7.80 12.00
C SER A 105 23.80 9.25 11.77
N LYS A 106 24.62 10.10 11.14
CA LYS A 106 24.25 11.48 10.79
C LYS A 106 23.09 11.51 9.79
N ASP A 107 23.05 10.56 8.87
CA ASP A 107 22.00 10.47 7.85
C ASP A 107 20.63 10.14 8.49
N VAL A 108 20.63 9.25 9.48
CA VAL A 108 19.43 8.90 10.24
C VAL A 108 18.90 10.11 11.03
N VAL A 109 19.78 10.78 11.76
CA VAL A 109 19.42 11.96 12.56
C VAL A 109 18.93 13.09 11.66
N PHE A 110 19.64 13.36 10.56
CA PHE A 110 19.24 14.34 9.55
C PHE A 110 17.85 14.05 8.99
N THR A 111 17.57 12.80 8.60
CA THR A 111 16.28 12.42 8.01
C THR A 111 15.14 12.70 8.99
N ILE A 112 15.27 12.30 10.26
CA ILE A 112 14.26 12.54 11.28
C ILE A 112 14.06 14.05 11.50
N GLN A 113 15.12 14.84 11.50
CA GLN A 113 15.05 16.29 11.62
C GLN A 113 14.36 16.92 10.41
N ALA A 114 14.71 16.50 9.19
CA ALA A 114 14.10 16.99 7.95
C ALA A 114 12.61 16.67 7.87
N MET A 115 12.18 15.46 8.32
CA MET A 115 10.78 15.10 8.40
C MET A 115 9.98 15.98 9.37
N ARG A 116 10.60 16.44 10.44
CA ARG A 116 9.98 17.29 11.48
C ARG A 116 10.01 18.78 11.15
N GLU A 117 10.90 19.22 10.29
CA GLU A 117 11.08 20.63 9.94
C GLU A 117 9.82 21.15 9.21
N PRO A 118 9.08 22.11 9.79
CA PRO A 118 7.83 22.58 9.19
C PRO A 118 8.00 23.15 7.77
N ARG A 119 9.16 23.80 7.50
CA ARG A 119 9.46 24.37 6.17
C ARG A 119 9.72 23.31 5.10
N THR A 120 10.12 22.09 5.49
CA THR A 120 10.20 20.94 4.58
C THR A 120 8.82 20.54 4.10
N ALA A 121 7.77 20.69 4.93
CA ALA A 121 6.40 20.25 4.64
C ALA A 121 6.35 18.79 4.17
N SER A 122 7.08 17.91 4.87
CA SER A 122 7.17 16.50 4.54
C SER A 122 5.81 15.80 4.67
N THR A 123 5.45 14.96 3.70
CA THR A 123 4.29 14.06 3.79
C THR A 123 4.45 12.98 4.86
N GLU A 124 5.69 12.72 5.28
CA GLU A 124 6.07 11.67 6.23
C GLU A 124 6.26 12.18 7.68
N ALA A 125 6.00 13.46 7.96
CA ALA A 125 6.23 14.09 9.27
C ALA A 125 5.56 13.33 10.43
N ALA A 126 4.35 12.81 10.20
CA ALA A 126 3.59 12.06 11.20
C ALA A 126 4.30 10.76 11.63
N ARG A 127 5.10 10.14 10.73
CA ARG A 127 5.80 8.88 11.01
C ARG A 127 6.90 9.00 12.08
N VAL A 128 7.39 10.19 12.32
CA VAL A 128 8.44 10.46 13.33
C VAL A 128 7.95 11.31 14.51
N ALA A 129 6.64 11.60 14.56
CA ALA A 129 6.05 12.45 15.60
C ALA A 129 6.17 11.86 17.01
N TRP A 130 6.26 10.55 17.15
CA TRP A 130 6.41 9.80 18.39
C TRP A 130 7.85 9.82 18.95
N ILE A 131 8.86 10.09 18.10
CA ILE A 131 10.26 10.20 18.55
C ILE A 131 10.43 11.55 19.26
N GLU A 132 10.94 11.60 20.45
CA GLU A 132 11.28 12.82 21.18
C GLU A 132 12.62 13.38 20.67
N SER A 133 13.67 12.55 20.65
CA SER A 133 14.97 12.92 20.15
C SER A 133 15.68 11.79 19.41
N ALA A 134 16.57 12.17 18.49
CA ALA A 134 17.46 11.28 17.76
C ALA A 134 18.89 11.81 17.87
N THR A 135 19.83 10.99 18.33
CA THR A 135 21.23 11.38 18.58
C THR A 135 22.19 10.41 17.93
N ALA A 136 23.13 10.91 17.15
CA ALA A 136 24.28 10.16 16.66
C ALA A 136 25.28 10.00 17.82
N VAL A 137 25.40 8.79 18.36
CA VAL A 137 26.33 8.47 19.44
C VAL A 137 27.76 8.37 18.90
N ASP A 138 27.90 7.68 17.79
CA ASP A 138 29.10 7.59 16.97
C ASP A 138 28.71 7.42 15.50
N ALA A 139 29.66 7.13 14.61
CA ALA A 139 29.41 7.01 13.17
C ALA A 139 28.38 5.92 12.80
N HIS A 140 28.21 4.88 13.64
CA HIS A 140 27.35 3.73 13.35
C HIS A 140 26.41 3.38 14.52
N THR A 141 26.19 4.30 15.44
CA THR A 141 25.27 4.12 16.58
C THR A 141 24.33 5.31 16.68
N VAL A 142 23.02 5.02 16.66
CA VAL A 142 21.96 6.02 16.85
C VAL A 142 21.17 5.67 18.10
N ARG A 143 20.92 6.65 18.93
CA ARG A 143 19.97 6.56 20.05
C ARG A 143 18.72 7.34 19.72
N LEU A 144 17.56 6.67 19.82
CA LEU A 144 16.23 7.29 19.72
C LEU A 144 15.61 7.32 21.12
N VAL A 145 15.01 8.45 21.50
CA VAL A 145 14.18 8.59 22.71
C VAL A 145 12.75 8.82 22.26
N PHE A 146 11.81 8.20 22.92
CA PHE A 146 10.38 8.23 22.57
C PHE A 146 9.61 9.12 23.55
N LYS A 147 8.56 9.77 23.07
CA LYS A 147 7.65 10.58 23.90
C LYS A 147 6.89 9.72 24.91
N ASP A 148 6.45 8.55 24.47
CA ASP A 148 5.73 7.56 25.24
C ASP A 148 6.39 6.19 25.08
N PRO A 149 6.19 5.23 26.00
CA PRO A 149 6.70 3.87 25.84
C PRO A 149 6.18 3.22 24.58
N GLU A 150 7.06 2.52 23.83
CA GLU A 150 6.76 1.86 22.57
C GLU A 150 7.05 0.37 22.64
N GLY A 151 6.07 -0.47 22.29
CA GLY A 151 6.18 -1.93 22.35
C GLY A 151 7.00 -2.53 21.20
N SER A 152 6.85 -1.98 20.00
CA SER A 152 7.53 -2.43 18.76
C SER A 152 8.00 -1.21 17.96
N PRO A 153 9.02 -0.48 18.44
CA PRO A 153 9.49 0.73 17.76
C PRO A 153 10.07 0.44 16.37
N GLU A 154 10.62 -0.77 16.13
CA GLU A 154 11.13 -1.23 14.83
C GLU A 154 10.05 -1.19 13.74
N ASP A 155 8.80 -1.48 14.07
CA ASP A 155 7.68 -1.45 13.13
C ASP A 155 7.39 -0.06 12.55
N LYS A 156 7.83 0.98 13.24
CA LYS A 156 7.64 2.39 12.85
C LYS A 156 8.82 2.98 12.06
N LEU A 157 9.95 2.23 11.94
CA LEU A 157 11.22 2.71 11.39
C LEU A 157 11.50 2.24 9.95
N HIS A 158 10.44 2.03 9.15
CA HIS A 158 10.53 1.64 7.74
C HIS A 158 10.64 2.83 6.77
N PHE A 159 10.56 4.07 7.25
CA PHE A 159 10.74 5.24 6.39
C PHE A 159 12.16 5.28 5.80
N LYS A 160 12.25 5.80 4.57
CA LYS A 160 13.51 5.83 3.83
C LYS A 160 14.46 6.89 4.36
N ILE A 161 15.76 6.58 4.40
CA ILE A 161 16.80 7.49 4.90
C ILE A 161 17.36 8.32 3.75
N LEU A 162 17.70 9.60 4.05
CA LEU A 162 18.27 10.57 3.12
C LEU A 162 19.76 10.83 3.40
N PRO A 163 20.56 11.15 2.37
CA PRO A 163 21.99 11.48 2.49
C PRO A 163 22.19 12.88 3.08
N ALA A 164 22.61 12.96 4.32
CA ALA A 164 22.81 14.24 5.01
C ALA A 164 23.82 15.16 4.29
N HIS A 165 24.83 14.57 3.64
CA HIS A 165 25.93 15.30 2.98
C HIS A 165 25.50 16.12 1.76
N LEU A 166 24.31 15.88 1.20
CA LEU A 166 23.78 16.63 0.08
C LEU A 166 22.94 17.85 0.45
N PHE A 167 22.69 18.04 1.76
CA PHE A 167 21.82 19.11 2.24
C PHE A 167 22.54 20.00 3.26
N SER A 168 22.32 21.31 3.17
CA SER A 168 22.91 22.29 4.07
C SER A 168 21.95 22.66 5.20
N GLY A 169 21.61 21.69 6.07
CA GLY A 169 20.67 21.87 7.19
C GLY A 169 19.41 21.02 7.06
N ALA A 170 18.52 21.11 8.06
CA ALA A 170 17.34 20.25 8.14
C ALA A 170 16.21 20.57 7.15
N VAL A 171 16.23 21.72 6.47
CA VAL A 171 15.23 22.08 5.47
C VAL A 171 15.55 21.40 4.16
N VAL A 172 14.65 20.54 3.71
CA VAL A 172 14.71 19.92 2.38
C VAL A 172 13.69 20.62 1.49
N ASP A 173 14.18 21.38 0.50
CA ASP A 173 13.30 22.04 -0.47
C ASP A 173 12.76 21.02 -1.47
N ARG A 174 11.47 21.05 -1.73
CA ARG A 174 10.81 20.22 -2.74
C ARG A 174 11.35 20.45 -4.16
N ALA A 175 11.86 21.65 -4.45
CA ALA A 175 12.48 22.01 -5.73
C ALA A 175 13.98 21.63 -5.83
N HIS A 176 14.61 21.16 -4.73
CA HIS A 176 16.02 20.77 -4.73
C HIS A 176 16.33 19.78 -5.85
N PRO A 177 17.49 19.89 -6.57
CA PRO A 177 17.87 18.98 -7.68
C PRO A 177 17.81 17.49 -7.33
N PHE A 178 17.93 17.15 -6.07
CA PHE A 178 17.75 15.79 -5.54
C PHE A 178 16.46 15.10 -6.01
N ARG A 179 15.41 15.86 -6.30
CA ARG A 179 14.11 15.33 -6.75
C ARG A 179 14.17 14.56 -8.07
N SER A 180 15.15 14.84 -8.93
CA SER A 180 15.39 14.22 -10.25
C SER A 180 16.74 13.53 -10.35
N GLN A 181 17.63 13.77 -9.39
CA GLN A 181 18.95 13.15 -9.28
C GLN A 181 19.14 12.58 -7.86
N PRO A 182 18.30 11.63 -7.45
CA PRO A 182 18.34 11.07 -6.11
C PRO A 182 19.61 10.23 -5.91
N ILE A 183 20.18 10.35 -4.74
CA ILE A 183 21.27 9.49 -4.25
C ILE A 183 20.71 8.70 -3.08
N GLY A 184 20.62 7.38 -3.23
CA GLY A 184 20.10 6.44 -2.24
C GLY A 184 21.14 5.42 -1.81
N THR A 185 20.73 4.47 -0.96
CA THR A 185 21.50 3.28 -0.57
C THR A 185 20.92 2.01 -1.18
N GLY A 186 19.83 2.13 -1.93
CA GLY A 186 19.06 1.01 -2.45
C GLY A 186 19.77 0.23 -3.56
N PRO A 187 19.17 -0.90 -3.97
CA PRO A 187 19.77 -1.80 -4.97
C PRO A 187 19.87 -1.20 -6.36
N PHE A 188 19.13 -0.14 -6.65
CA PHE A 188 19.14 0.51 -7.95
C PHE A 188 19.41 2.02 -7.82
N LYS A 189 20.20 2.53 -8.77
CA LYS A 189 20.52 3.94 -8.94
C LYS A 189 19.74 4.50 -10.11
N LEU A 190 19.07 5.63 -9.93
CA LEU A 190 18.44 6.35 -11.03
C LEU A 190 19.53 6.96 -11.91
N THR A 191 19.57 6.56 -13.18
CA THR A 191 20.59 6.98 -14.14
C THR A 191 20.03 7.86 -15.25
N GLN A 192 18.73 7.70 -15.59
CA GLN A 192 18.11 8.53 -16.61
C GLN A 192 16.67 8.89 -16.23
N PHE A 193 16.35 10.15 -16.45
CA PHE A 193 14.99 10.66 -16.44
C PHE A 193 14.74 11.25 -17.84
N ASN A 194 14.01 10.50 -18.68
CA ASN A 194 13.90 10.79 -20.10
C ASN A 194 12.80 11.81 -20.41
N THR A 195 12.89 12.42 -21.59
CA THR A 195 11.90 13.41 -22.06
C THR A 195 10.53 12.83 -22.37
N ASP A 196 10.43 11.49 -22.57
CA ASP A 196 9.19 10.74 -22.73
C ASP A 196 8.59 10.30 -21.38
N ASN A 197 9.07 10.87 -20.27
CA ASN A 197 8.71 10.54 -18.92
C ASN A 197 9.07 9.08 -18.50
N SER A 198 9.92 8.38 -19.24
CA SER A 198 10.46 7.10 -18.77
C SER A 198 11.63 7.32 -17.81
N ILE A 199 11.83 6.35 -16.93
CA ILE A 199 12.91 6.35 -15.93
C ILE A 199 13.73 5.08 -16.10
N THR A 200 15.07 5.24 -16.11
CA THR A 200 16.01 4.11 -16.10
C THR A 200 16.73 4.06 -14.76
N LEU A 201 16.73 2.88 -14.17
CA LEU A 201 17.42 2.55 -12.93
C LEU A 201 18.40 1.41 -13.21
N ASP A 202 19.69 1.64 -13.01
CA ASP A 202 20.71 0.61 -13.13
C ASP A 202 21.02 -0.01 -11.79
N ALA A 203 21.31 -1.31 -11.78
CA ALA A 203 21.75 -1.99 -10.57
C ALA A 203 22.99 -1.33 -9.99
N PHE A 204 22.97 -1.04 -8.70
CA PHE A 204 24.11 -0.42 -8.02
C PHE A 204 25.16 -1.47 -7.69
N SER A 205 26.32 -1.40 -8.33
CA SER A 205 27.43 -2.36 -8.15
C SER A 205 28.00 -2.37 -6.72
N GLY A 206 27.84 -1.27 -5.98
CA GLY A 206 28.22 -1.16 -4.57
C GLY A 206 27.17 -1.70 -3.59
N TYR A 207 26.05 -2.23 -4.09
CA TYR A 207 25.04 -2.79 -3.21
C TYR A 207 25.51 -4.09 -2.56
N PRO A 208 25.43 -4.23 -1.23
CA PRO A 208 26.11 -5.30 -0.52
C PRO A 208 25.38 -6.66 -0.57
N ARG A 209 24.34 -6.78 -1.38
CA ARG A 209 23.57 -8.04 -1.57
C ARG A 209 23.46 -8.37 -3.05
N PRO A 210 23.27 -9.65 -3.40
CA PRO A 210 23.00 -10.02 -4.79
C PRO A 210 21.77 -9.30 -5.34
N ASN A 211 21.85 -8.88 -6.60
CA ASN A 211 20.75 -8.32 -7.35
C ASN A 211 20.64 -9.08 -8.69
N GLY A 212 19.52 -9.78 -8.89
CA GLY A 212 19.31 -10.59 -10.08
C GLY A 212 18.91 -9.79 -11.33
N LEU A 213 18.53 -8.51 -11.16
CA LEU A 213 18.21 -7.59 -12.25
C LEU A 213 19.36 -6.61 -12.47
N THR A 214 19.73 -6.36 -13.71
CA THR A 214 20.78 -5.39 -14.06
C THR A 214 20.24 -3.98 -14.29
N GLN A 215 19.01 -3.90 -14.78
CA GLN A 215 18.35 -2.63 -15.08
C GLN A 215 16.83 -2.75 -14.96
N ILE A 216 16.20 -1.70 -14.47
CA ILE A 216 14.74 -1.53 -14.46
C ILE A 216 14.40 -0.27 -15.26
N GLN A 217 13.39 -0.38 -16.14
CA GLN A 217 12.84 0.76 -16.87
C GLN A 217 11.36 0.93 -16.54
N MET A 218 11.02 2.06 -15.95
CA MET A 218 9.63 2.47 -15.78
C MET A 218 9.19 3.26 -17.01
N ARG A 219 8.04 2.93 -17.59
CA ARG A 219 7.41 3.63 -18.71
C ARG A 219 6.09 4.24 -18.31
N GLU A 220 5.84 5.48 -18.68
CA GLU A 220 4.53 6.08 -18.54
C GLU A 220 3.59 5.54 -19.62
N VAL A 221 2.52 4.89 -19.21
CA VAL A 221 1.44 4.41 -20.09
C VAL A 221 0.12 4.75 -19.41
N ALA A 222 -0.37 5.96 -19.72
CA ALA A 222 -1.55 6.53 -19.04
C ALA A 222 -2.83 5.71 -19.26
N ASP A 223 -2.99 5.11 -20.45
CA ASP A 223 -4.10 4.20 -20.73
C ASP A 223 -3.81 2.80 -20.19
N LYS A 224 -4.42 2.48 -19.05
CA LYS A 224 -4.27 1.14 -18.41
C LYS A 224 -4.76 0.00 -19.29
N ASN A 225 -5.70 0.25 -20.22
CA ASN A 225 -6.17 -0.77 -21.16
C ASN A 225 -5.09 -1.17 -22.16
N TYR A 226 -4.13 -0.27 -22.40
CA TYR A 226 -3.03 -0.53 -23.31
C TYR A 226 -1.87 -1.25 -22.62
N GLN A 227 -1.74 -1.14 -21.30
CA GLN A 227 -0.66 -1.77 -20.53
C GLN A 227 -0.63 -3.30 -20.72
N SER A 228 -1.79 -3.98 -20.62
CA SER A 228 -1.90 -5.43 -20.80
C SER A 228 -1.49 -5.87 -22.19
N LYS A 229 -1.83 -5.08 -23.25
CA LYS A 229 -1.41 -5.36 -24.62
C LYS A 229 0.10 -5.25 -24.79
N LEU A 230 0.74 -4.25 -24.15
CA LEU A 230 2.20 -4.08 -24.21
C LEU A 230 2.94 -5.26 -23.56
N LEU A 231 2.39 -5.85 -22.48
CA LEU A 231 2.94 -7.07 -21.89
C LEU A 231 2.81 -8.25 -22.88
N LEU A 232 1.63 -8.49 -23.42
CA LEU A 232 1.36 -9.57 -24.39
C LEU A 232 2.24 -9.47 -25.65
N TYR A 233 2.58 -8.25 -26.09
CA TYR A 233 3.49 -8.01 -27.23
C TYR A 233 4.97 -7.98 -26.87
N GLY A 234 5.34 -8.27 -25.62
CA GLY A 234 6.74 -8.28 -25.16
C GLY A 234 7.40 -6.90 -25.12
N SER A 235 6.60 -5.82 -25.10
CA SER A 235 7.10 -4.44 -24.95
C SER A 235 7.29 -4.06 -23.48
N LEU A 236 6.70 -4.82 -22.55
CA LEU A 236 6.89 -4.76 -21.10
C LEU A 236 7.17 -6.18 -20.61
N GLU A 237 7.88 -6.29 -19.50
CA GLU A 237 8.09 -7.54 -18.76
C GLU A 237 7.20 -7.62 -17.52
N ALA A 238 6.68 -6.49 -17.04
CA ALA A 238 5.88 -6.49 -15.82
C ALA A 238 4.72 -5.48 -15.87
N LEU A 239 3.60 -5.88 -15.27
CA LEU A 239 2.51 -5.00 -14.86
C LEU A 239 2.37 -5.07 -13.35
N VAL A 240 2.45 -3.92 -12.71
CA VAL A 240 2.30 -3.83 -11.25
C VAL A 240 0.84 -4.07 -10.80
N ARG A 241 -0.12 -3.86 -11.70
CA ARG A 241 -1.53 -4.11 -11.45
C ARG A 241 -2.26 -4.47 -12.75
N VAL A 242 -2.91 -5.62 -12.74
CA VAL A 242 -3.79 -6.06 -13.83
C VAL A 242 -5.22 -5.57 -13.58
N LEU A 243 -5.89 -5.12 -14.61
CA LEU A 243 -7.32 -4.79 -14.55
C LEU A 243 -8.15 -6.09 -14.51
N PRO A 244 -9.25 -6.15 -13.74
CA PRO A 244 -10.07 -7.37 -13.63
C PRO A 244 -10.51 -7.95 -15.00
N ARG A 245 -10.86 -7.11 -15.96
CA ARG A 245 -11.26 -7.52 -17.31
C ARG A 245 -10.16 -8.17 -18.14
N ASP A 246 -8.89 -7.91 -17.82
CA ASP A 246 -7.72 -8.43 -18.55
C ASP A 246 -7.20 -9.75 -17.94
N LEU A 247 -7.65 -10.10 -16.72
CA LEU A 247 -7.16 -11.28 -16.00
C LEU A 247 -7.29 -12.57 -16.81
N ALA A 248 -8.48 -12.85 -17.36
CA ALA A 248 -8.72 -14.07 -18.13
C ALA A 248 -7.82 -14.16 -19.37
N THR A 249 -7.58 -13.03 -20.05
CA THR A 249 -6.72 -12.96 -21.24
C THR A 249 -5.27 -13.22 -20.88
N LEU A 250 -4.77 -12.57 -19.83
CA LEU A 250 -3.39 -12.75 -19.37
C LEU A 250 -3.14 -14.14 -18.77
N GLN A 251 -4.14 -14.71 -18.09
CA GLN A 251 -4.07 -16.08 -17.55
C GLN A 251 -4.03 -17.15 -18.65
N ALA A 252 -4.65 -16.88 -19.78
CA ALA A 252 -4.66 -17.79 -20.93
C ALA A 252 -3.37 -17.71 -21.77
N ASP A 253 -2.59 -16.64 -21.63
CA ASP A 253 -1.33 -16.45 -22.34
C ASP A 253 -0.21 -17.27 -21.72
N ARG A 254 0.51 -18.05 -22.57
CA ARG A 254 1.62 -18.90 -22.10
C ARG A 254 2.90 -18.13 -21.78
N GLY A 255 3.01 -16.89 -22.24
CA GLY A 255 4.15 -16.01 -22.02
C GLY A 255 4.02 -15.14 -20.78
N THR A 256 2.89 -15.26 -20.05
CA THR A 256 2.57 -14.43 -18.88
C THR A 256 2.26 -15.28 -17.65
N GLU A 257 2.74 -14.85 -16.50
CA GLU A 257 2.43 -15.41 -15.20
C GLU A 257 1.78 -14.35 -14.30
N LEU A 258 0.72 -14.75 -13.58
CA LEU A 258 -0.02 -13.87 -12.67
C LEU A 258 0.40 -14.10 -11.21
N TYR A 259 0.68 -13.02 -10.51
CA TYR A 259 1.08 -13.02 -9.10
C TYR A 259 0.02 -12.31 -8.27
N PRO A 260 -0.83 -13.05 -7.53
CA PRO A 260 -1.81 -12.45 -6.65
C PRO A 260 -1.13 -11.82 -5.45
N TYR A 261 -1.61 -10.64 -5.04
CA TYR A 261 -1.23 -10.01 -3.79
C TYR A 261 -2.41 -9.18 -3.24
N GLN A 262 -2.53 -9.13 -1.93
CA GLN A 262 -3.56 -8.34 -1.28
C GLN A 262 -2.95 -7.09 -0.68
N THR A 263 -3.54 -5.95 -0.98
CA THR A 263 -3.22 -4.70 -0.30
C THR A 263 -3.98 -4.62 1.02
N ASN A 264 -3.43 -3.92 2.01
CA ASN A 264 -4.13 -3.68 3.27
C ASN A 264 -5.21 -2.61 3.08
N SER A 265 -6.24 -2.96 2.31
CA SER A 265 -7.35 -2.06 2.00
C SER A 265 -8.68 -2.81 2.00
N TRP A 266 -9.74 -2.13 2.43
CA TRP A 266 -11.05 -2.73 2.48
C TRP A 266 -12.15 -1.72 2.12
N TRP A 267 -13.20 -2.24 1.47
CA TRP A 267 -14.36 -1.51 1.02
C TRP A 267 -15.49 -1.60 2.02
N TYR A 268 -16.32 -0.55 2.09
CA TYR A 268 -17.43 -0.49 3.01
C TYR A 268 -18.54 0.45 2.55
N VAL A 269 -19.76 0.20 3.03
CA VAL A 269 -20.87 1.17 3.00
C VAL A 269 -21.03 1.74 4.40
N GLY A 270 -20.65 2.98 4.60
CA GLY A 270 -20.73 3.69 5.88
C GLY A 270 -22.08 4.35 6.08
N PHE A 271 -22.62 4.27 7.30
CA PHE A 271 -23.82 4.98 7.73
C PHE A 271 -23.45 6.35 8.32
N ASN A 272 -24.17 7.39 7.97
CA ASN A 272 -24.05 8.65 8.71
C ASN A 272 -24.78 8.54 10.05
N LEU A 273 -24.06 8.26 11.13
CA LEU A 273 -24.67 8.06 12.46
C LEU A 273 -25.16 9.37 13.12
N LYS A 274 -24.99 10.52 12.47
CA LYS A 274 -25.68 11.77 12.84
C LYS A 274 -27.10 11.83 12.28
N ASN A 275 -27.42 11.03 11.26
CA ASN A 275 -28.78 10.89 10.76
C ASN A 275 -29.58 9.98 11.71
N SER A 276 -30.68 10.51 12.27
CA SER A 276 -31.53 9.81 13.22
C SER A 276 -32.09 8.47 12.71
N LEU A 277 -32.21 8.30 11.39
CA LEU A 277 -32.64 7.04 10.77
C LEU A 277 -31.70 5.86 11.13
N PHE A 278 -30.41 6.15 11.36
CA PHE A 278 -29.39 5.14 11.68
C PHE A 278 -29.00 5.11 13.17
N ALA A 279 -29.69 5.85 14.04
CA ALA A 279 -29.43 5.84 15.48
C ALA A 279 -29.67 4.43 16.08
N ASP A 280 -30.72 3.76 15.64
CA ASP A 280 -31.07 2.40 16.07
C ASP A 280 -30.16 1.36 15.36
N PRO A 281 -29.38 0.54 16.11
CA PRO A 281 -28.53 -0.47 15.52
C PRO A 281 -29.28 -1.54 14.73
N ARG A 282 -30.57 -1.78 15.05
CA ARG A 282 -31.42 -2.73 14.31
C ARG A 282 -31.64 -2.30 12.87
N VAL A 283 -31.77 -0.99 12.60
CA VAL A 283 -31.87 -0.46 11.23
C VAL A 283 -30.59 -0.72 10.44
N ARG A 284 -29.43 -0.50 11.05
CA ARG A 284 -28.15 -0.76 10.40
C ARG A 284 -27.92 -2.24 10.12
N GLU A 285 -28.29 -3.10 11.09
CA GLU A 285 -28.25 -4.55 10.90
C GLU A 285 -29.20 -5.00 9.79
N ALA A 286 -30.43 -4.49 9.74
CA ALA A 286 -31.37 -4.79 8.69
C ALA A 286 -30.82 -4.45 7.30
N ILE A 287 -30.24 -3.26 7.15
CA ILE A 287 -29.63 -2.87 5.87
C ILE A 287 -28.45 -3.79 5.51
N ALA A 288 -27.62 -4.18 6.48
CA ALA A 288 -26.53 -5.12 6.24
C ALA A 288 -27.02 -6.50 5.77
N LEU A 289 -28.17 -6.98 6.29
CA LEU A 289 -28.81 -8.24 5.88
C LEU A 289 -29.51 -8.17 4.51
N MET A 290 -29.74 -6.97 3.97
CA MET A 290 -30.27 -6.75 2.61
C MET A 290 -29.17 -6.79 1.53
N VAL A 291 -27.89 -6.79 1.94
CA VAL A 291 -26.75 -6.69 1.02
C VAL A 291 -26.14 -8.06 0.77
N ASP A 292 -26.34 -8.58 -0.44
CA ASP A 292 -25.63 -9.74 -0.95
C ASP A 292 -24.25 -9.29 -1.48
N ARG A 293 -23.23 -9.46 -0.64
CA ARG A 293 -21.87 -9.00 -0.92
C ARG A 293 -21.16 -9.83 -1.97
N GLU A 294 -21.47 -11.12 -2.08
CA GLU A 294 -20.91 -12.01 -3.10
C GLU A 294 -21.36 -11.57 -4.49
N SER A 295 -22.67 -11.33 -4.66
CA SER A 295 -23.19 -10.87 -5.93
C SER A 295 -22.75 -9.44 -6.30
N LEU A 296 -22.41 -8.59 -5.33
CA LEU A 296 -21.78 -7.30 -5.58
C LEU A 296 -20.30 -7.42 -5.98
N LEU A 297 -19.58 -8.39 -5.43
CA LEU A 297 -18.15 -8.60 -5.68
C LEU A 297 -17.91 -9.27 -7.05
N ALA A 298 -18.71 -10.26 -7.41
CA ALA A 298 -18.48 -11.11 -8.59
C ALA A 298 -18.23 -10.34 -9.91
N PRO A 299 -18.94 -9.23 -10.23
CA PRO A 299 -18.68 -8.47 -11.45
C PRO A 299 -17.39 -7.65 -11.45
N ILE A 300 -16.83 -7.37 -10.28
CA ILE A 300 -15.68 -6.45 -10.13
C ILE A 300 -14.35 -7.16 -9.87
N GLY A 301 -14.39 -8.47 -9.61
CA GLY A 301 -13.19 -9.28 -9.38
C GLY A 301 -13.37 -10.35 -8.31
N THR A 302 -12.26 -10.77 -7.73
CA THR A 302 -12.19 -11.70 -6.61
C THR A 302 -11.66 -11.00 -5.36
N GLY A 303 -11.86 -11.60 -4.19
CA GLY A 303 -11.39 -11.05 -2.93
C GLY A 303 -12.05 -11.71 -1.73
N ASP A 304 -11.64 -11.30 -0.55
CA ASP A 304 -12.17 -11.80 0.71
C ASP A 304 -13.30 -10.90 1.22
N LEU A 305 -14.46 -11.48 1.51
CA LEU A 305 -15.51 -10.80 2.27
C LEU A 305 -15.06 -10.55 3.71
N LEU A 306 -15.45 -9.40 4.27
CA LEU A 306 -14.98 -8.95 5.58
C LEU A 306 -16.12 -8.83 6.60
N THR A 307 -15.78 -9.09 7.87
CA THR A 307 -16.67 -8.92 9.02
C THR A 307 -16.33 -7.70 9.86
N GLY A 308 -15.23 -7.01 9.58
CA GLY A 308 -14.74 -5.90 10.39
C GLY A 308 -13.60 -5.12 9.75
N PRO A 309 -12.91 -4.27 10.51
CA PRO A 309 -12.02 -3.23 10.00
C PRO A 309 -10.58 -3.70 9.66
N PHE A 310 -10.38 -4.98 9.44
CA PHE A 310 -9.08 -5.55 9.07
C PHE A 310 -9.25 -6.49 7.87
N VAL A 311 -8.19 -6.67 7.07
CA VAL A 311 -8.13 -7.69 6.03
C VAL A 311 -7.92 -9.07 6.64
N ARG A 312 -8.35 -10.15 5.98
CA ARG A 312 -8.30 -11.50 6.57
C ARG A 312 -6.88 -12.00 6.88
N SER A 313 -5.88 -11.53 6.16
CA SER A 313 -4.46 -11.84 6.40
C SER A 313 -3.86 -11.09 7.61
N SER A 314 -4.54 -10.07 8.12
CA SER A 314 -4.08 -9.31 9.28
C SER A 314 -4.11 -10.15 10.57
N PRO A 315 -3.09 -10.07 11.44
CA PRO A 315 -3.11 -10.70 12.75
C PRO A 315 -4.21 -10.13 13.67
N PHE A 316 -4.80 -8.99 13.32
CA PHE A 316 -5.86 -8.32 14.07
C PHE A 316 -7.26 -8.70 13.59
N TYR A 317 -7.38 -9.47 12.50
CA TYR A 317 -8.66 -9.99 12.05
C TYR A 317 -9.15 -11.10 12.99
N ASN A 318 -10.33 -10.91 13.58
CA ASN A 318 -10.92 -11.93 14.43
C ASN A 318 -11.75 -12.94 13.61
N HIS A 319 -11.14 -14.08 13.26
CA HIS A 319 -11.78 -15.15 12.47
C HIS A 319 -12.97 -15.83 13.17
N ARG A 320 -13.20 -15.56 14.46
CA ARG A 320 -14.37 -16.09 15.21
C ARG A 320 -15.64 -15.28 14.96
N VAL A 321 -15.52 -14.07 14.37
CA VAL A 321 -16.68 -13.24 14.02
C VAL A 321 -17.31 -13.80 12.76
N ALA A 322 -18.50 -14.36 12.90
CA ALA A 322 -19.23 -14.96 11.79
C ALA A 322 -19.70 -13.93 10.77
N MET A 323 -19.70 -14.32 9.50
CA MET A 323 -20.25 -13.52 8.42
C MET A 323 -21.76 -13.39 8.58
N ARG A 324 -22.31 -12.21 8.31
CA ARG A 324 -23.76 -12.04 8.17
C ARG A 324 -24.15 -12.42 6.76
N GLU A 325 -24.97 -13.47 6.67
CA GLU A 325 -25.56 -13.86 5.40
C GLU A 325 -26.80 -12.99 5.11
N PRO A 326 -27.15 -12.74 3.84
CA PRO A 326 -28.37 -12.04 3.47
C PRO A 326 -29.60 -12.75 4.05
N ASP A 327 -30.47 -11.99 4.73
CA ASP A 327 -31.71 -12.49 5.32
C ASP A 327 -32.81 -11.43 5.24
N ALA A 328 -33.62 -11.50 4.21
CA ALA A 328 -34.72 -10.55 3.94
C ALA A 328 -35.80 -10.58 5.02
N ALA A 329 -36.10 -11.79 5.58
CA ALA A 329 -37.15 -11.92 6.58
C ALA A 329 -36.72 -11.27 7.90
N ARG A 330 -35.48 -11.53 8.34
CA ARG A 330 -34.90 -10.92 9.54
C ARG A 330 -34.73 -9.42 9.37
N ALA A 331 -34.26 -8.97 8.19
CA ALA A 331 -34.13 -7.54 7.88
C ALA A 331 -35.47 -6.81 8.02
N LYS A 332 -36.56 -7.38 7.45
CA LYS A 332 -37.91 -6.84 7.60
C LYS A 332 -38.34 -6.78 9.05
N ALA A 333 -38.17 -7.85 9.81
CA ALA A 333 -38.56 -7.90 11.21
C ALA A 333 -37.80 -6.86 12.07
N LEU A 334 -36.52 -6.64 11.81
CA LEU A 334 -35.71 -5.63 12.52
C LEU A 334 -36.17 -4.22 12.23
N LEU A 335 -36.53 -3.88 10.97
CA LEU A 335 -37.07 -2.57 10.61
C LEU A 335 -38.44 -2.35 11.26
N GLU A 336 -39.32 -3.35 11.25
CA GLU A 336 -40.63 -3.26 11.91
C GLU A 336 -40.50 -3.05 13.43
N GLN A 337 -39.56 -3.77 14.08
CA GLN A 337 -39.24 -3.59 15.52
C GLN A 337 -38.64 -2.19 15.79
N ALA A 338 -37.95 -1.60 14.84
CA ALA A 338 -37.43 -0.24 14.92
C ALA A 338 -38.50 0.84 14.60
N GLY A 339 -39.76 0.46 14.40
CA GLY A 339 -40.88 1.35 14.15
C GLY A 339 -41.08 1.74 12.69
N TRP A 340 -40.34 1.14 11.76
CA TRP A 340 -40.54 1.33 10.33
C TRP A 340 -41.77 0.57 9.83
N ARG A 341 -42.43 1.07 8.78
CA ARG A 341 -43.60 0.40 8.19
C ARG A 341 -43.43 0.26 6.70
N LEU A 342 -43.68 -0.92 6.17
CA LEU A 342 -43.67 -1.20 4.74
C LEU A 342 -45.06 -0.89 4.19
N VAL A 343 -45.18 0.14 3.33
CA VAL A 343 -46.44 0.57 2.71
C VAL A 343 -46.18 0.63 1.19
N ASP A 344 -47.03 -0.06 0.43
CA ASP A 344 -46.93 -0.14 -1.04
C ASP A 344 -45.51 -0.45 -1.55
N GLY A 345 -44.84 -1.40 -0.89
CA GLY A 345 -43.49 -1.84 -1.27
C GLY A 345 -42.36 -0.84 -0.92
N ARG A 346 -42.67 0.17 -0.08
CA ARG A 346 -41.69 1.17 0.34
C ARG A 346 -41.70 1.38 1.86
N TRP A 347 -40.50 1.50 2.45
CA TRP A 347 -40.39 1.77 3.89
C TRP A 347 -40.75 3.23 4.23
N HIS A 348 -41.48 3.39 5.32
CA HIS A 348 -41.92 4.65 5.90
C HIS A 348 -41.47 4.74 7.36
N VAL A 349 -41.10 5.95 7.78
CA VAL A 349 -40.82 6.31 9.18
C VAL A 349 -41.65 7.56 9.49
N ASN A 350 -42.39 7.55 10.61
CA ASN A 350 -43.30 8.64 11.00
C ASN A 350 -44.27 9.08 9.87
N GLY A 351 -44.75 8.09 9.10
CA GLY A 351 -45.65 8.32 7.98
C GLY A 351 -45.02 8.88 6.70
N GLN A 352 -43.70 9.13 6.69
CA GLN A 352 -42.96 9.61 5.52
C GLN A 352 -42.19 8.51 4.83
N PRO A 353 -42.19 8.45 3.47
CA PRO A 353 -41.44 7.45 2.73
C PRO A 353 -39.95 7.72 2.88
N VAL A 354 -39.20 6.65 3.19
CA VAL A 354 -37.73 6.72 3.30
C VAL A 354 -37.10 6.78 1.91
N SER A 355 -36.17 7.72 1.73
CA SER A 355 -35.32 7.82 0.55
C SER A 355 -33.92 8.23 1.01
N LEU A 356 -32.95 7.38 0.81
CA LEU A 356 -31.57 7.58 1.24
C LEU A 356 -30.72 8.06 0.07
N ARG A 357 -29.66 8.79 0.37
CA ARG A 357 -28.64 9.21 -0.58
C ARG A 357 -27.37 8.37 -0.36
N LEU A 358 -26.91 7.67 -1.39
CA LEU A 358 -25.65 6.92 -1.42
C LEU A 358 -24.60 7.73 -2.16
N SER A 359 -23.68 8.33 -1.42
CA SER A 359 -22.58 9.12 -1.97
C SER A 359 -21.37 8.22 -2.28
N ALA A 360 -20.76 8.43 -3.44
CA ALA A 360 -19.58 7.70 -3.89
C ALA A 360 -18.68 8.59 -4.79
N LEU A 361 -17.37 8.25 -4.86
CA LEU A 361 -16.46 8.94 -5.77
C LEU A 361 -16.69 8.51 -7.23
N ALA A 362 -16.85 9.50 -8.13
CA ALA A 362 -17.19 9.29 -9.54
C ALA A 362 -16.08 8.64 -10.41
N ARG A 363 -14.84 8.53 -9.89
CA ARG A 363 -13.64 8.29 -10.69
C ARG A 363 -13.40 6.86 -11.21
N GLN A 364 -14.15 5.86 -10.74
CA GLN A 364 -13.88 4.45 -11.05
C GLN A 364 -15.17 3.80 -11.57
N GLU A 365 -15.11 3.17 -12.75
CA GLU A 365 -16.23 2.37 -13.29
C GLU A 365 -16.70 1.34 -12.26
N THR A 366 -15.77 0.62 -11.63
CA THR A 366 -16.05 -0.37 -10.58
C THR A 366 -16.91 0.19 -9.44
N VAL A 367 -16.68 1.47 -9.04
CA VAL A 367 -17.50 2.14 -8.00
C VAL A 367 -18.92 2.35 -8.49
N GLN A 368 -19.10 2.73 -9.76
CA GLN A 368 -20.43 2.95 -10.35
C GLN A 368 -21.21 1.64 -10.40
N ASP A 369 -20.58 0.54 -10.82
CA ASP A 369 -21.21 -0.78 -10.88
C ASP A 369 -21.66 -1.25 -9.49
N VAL A 370 -20.82 -1.10 -8.48
CA VAL A 370 -21.17 -1.44 -7.07
C VAL A 370 -22.37 -0.59 -6.61
N VAL A 371 -22.37 0.74 -6.85
CA VAL A 371 -23.45 1.63 -6.45
C VAL A 371 -24.78 1.27 -7.12
N ILE A 372 -24.75 0.96 -8.42
CA ILE A 372 -25.95 0.58 -9.19
C ILE A 372 -26.52 -0.74 -8.67
N ASN A 373 -25.66 -1.76 -8.48
CA ASN A 373 -26.09 -3.06 -8.01
C ASN A 373 -26.58 -3.00 -6.56
N LEU A 374 -25.90 -2.26 -5.67
CA LEU A 374 -26.33 -2.04 -4.29
C LEU A 374 -27.68 -1.33 -4.23
N GLN A 375 -27.88 -0.29 -5.04
CA GLN A 375 -29.18 0.39 -5.17
C GLN A 375 -30.29 -0.61 -5.58
N SER A 376 -30.01 -1.48 -6.55
CA SER A 376 -30.94 -2.49 -7.00
C SER A 376 -31.32 -3.47 -5.91
N GLN A 377 -30.34 -4.01 -5.17
CA GLN A 377 -30.56 -4.91 -4.04
C GLN A 377 -31.44 -4.25 -2.95
N LEU A 378 -31.08 -3.05 -2.51
CA LEU A 378 -31.83 -2.34 -1.48
C LEU A 378 -33.27 -2.02 -1.91
N LYS A 379 -33.48 -1.66 -3.17
CA LYS A 379 -34.80 -1.42 -3.76
C LYS A 379 -35.67 -2.68 -3.76
N GLN A 380 -35.12 -3.87 -4.02
CA GLN A 380 -35.85 -5.14 -3.96
C GLN A 380 -36.46 -5.40 -2.56
N HIS A 381 -35.82 -4.85 -1.51
CA HIS A 381 -36.30 -4.92 -0.13
C HIS A 381 -37.13 -3.68 0.30
N GLY A 382 -37.55 -2.84 -0.66
CA GLY A 382 -38.37 -1.65 -0.39
C GLY A 382 -37.60 -0.44 0.14
N LEU A 383 -36.25 -0.49 0.18
CA LEU A 383 -35.41 0.63 0.59
C LEU A 383 -34.91 1.40 -0.64
N TYR A 384 -35.46 2.59 -0.85
CA TYR A 384 -35.12 3.41 -2.00
C TYR A 384 -33.88 4.25 -1.73
N VAL A 385 -32.89 4.14 -2.62
CA VAL A 385 -31.61 4.84 -2.53
C VAL A 385 -31.38 5.65 -3.80
N ARG A 386 -30.98 6.90 -3.65
CA ARG A 386 -30.57 7.79 -4.74
C ARG A 386 -29.04 7.81 -4.83
N GLN A 387 -28.51 7.65 -6.03
CA GLN A 387 -27.07 7.76 -6.31
C GLN A 387 -26.61 9.22 -6.21
N ASP A 388 -25.43 9.46 -5.66
CA ASP A 388 -24.80 10.76 -5.52
C ASP A 388 -23.30 10.64 -5.82
N PHE A 389 -22.94 10.74 -7.11
CA PHE A 389 -21.55 10.63 -7.56
C PHE A 389 -20.84 11.97 -7.44
N LEU A 390 -19.77 12.02 -6.64
CA LEU A 390 -19.03 13.22 -6.30
C LEU A 390 -17.63 13.20 -6.92
N ASN A 391 -17.14 14.35 -7.36
CA ASN A 391 -15.72 14.53 -7.64
C ASN A 391 -14.92 14.62 -6.32
N THR A 392 -13.59 14.62 -6.40
CA THR A 392 -12.72 14.61 -5.21
C THR A 392 -12.88 15.84 -4.32
N THR A 393 -13.13 17.02 -4.90
CA THR A 393 -13.32 18.27 -4.17
C THR A 393 -14.62 18.25 -3.39
N ASP A 394 -15.71 17.89 -4.05
CA ASP A 394 -17.03 17.78 -3.42
C ASP A 394 -17.06 16.65 -2.38
N TRP A 395 -16.39 15.53 -2.64
CA TRP A 395 -16.24 14.46 -1.66
C TRP A 395 -15.58 14.96 -0.36
N LYS A 396 -14.45 15.66 -0.47
CA LYS A 396 -13.79 16.23 0.71
C LYS A 396 -14.66 17.23 1.46
N ALA A 397 -15.33 18.12 0.74
CA ALA A 397 -16.17 19.15 1.36
C ALA A 397 -17.42 18.55 2.01
N ARG A 398 -18.17 17.72 1.27
CA ARG A 398 -19.48 17.23 1.70
C ARG A 398 -19.37 16.01 2.61
N VAL A 399 -18.59 14.98 2.24
CA VAL A 399 -18.49 13.74 3.01
C VAL A 399 -17.54 13.90 4.20
N TRP A 400 -16.33 14.36 3.97
CA TRP A 400 -15.34 14.47 5.05
C TRP A 400 -15.58 15.69 5.95
N GLY A 401 -15.88 16.84 5.35
CA GLY A 401 -16.08 18.10 6.10
C GLY A 401 -17.47 18.18 6.73
N ALA A 402 -18.51 18.24 5.91
CA ALA A 402 -19.88 18.50 6.36
C ALA A 402 -20.64 17.26 6.83
N ARG A 403 -20.18 16.04 6.53
CA ARG A 403 -20.93 14.78 6.71
C ARG A 403 -22.31 14.81 6.04
N ASP A 404 -22.38 15.45 4.86
CA ASP A 404 -23.61 15.59 4.07
C ASP A 404 -23.84 14.37 3.17
N PHE A 405 -24.24 13.26 3.77
CA PHE A 405 -24.60 11.99 3.13
C PHE A 405 -25.53 11.19 4.05
N ASP A 406 -26.24 10.20 3.53
CA ASP A 406 -26.93 9.19 4.34
C ASP A 406 -26.12 7.91 4.40
N LEU A 407 -25.75 7.38 3.23
CA LEU A 407 -24.85 6.28 3.03
C LEU A 407 -23.63 6.73 2.21
N MET A 408 -22.47 6.15 2.45
CA MET A 408 -21.30 6.37 1.59
C MET A 408 -20.64 5.04 1.22
N LEU A 409 -20.35 4.84 -0.07
CA LEU A 409 -19.44 3.78 -0.52
C LEU A 409 -18.03 4.33 -0.55
N SER A 410 -17.13 3.71 0.19
CA SER A 410 -15.75 4.15 0.29
C SER A 410 -14.79 2.99 0.56
N GLN A 411 -13.50 3.30 0.53
CA GLN A 411 -12.41 2.37 0.80
C GLN A 411 -11.44 3.01 1.79
N TRP A 412 -10.93 2.20 2.70
CA TRP A 412 -9.76 2.51 3.50
C TRP A 412 -8.55 1.74 3.01
N SER A 413 -7.39 2.37 3.03
CA SER A 413 -6.09 1.72 2.85
C SER A 413 -5.21 2.07 4.03
N PHE A 414 -4.54 1.08 4.56
CA PHE A 414 -3.63 1.19 5.68
C PHE A 414 -2.22 0.85 5.25
N ASP A 415 -1.26 1.42 5.95
CA ASP A 415 0.10 0.90 5.96
C ASP A 415 0.19 -0.37 6.83
N ARG A 416 1.40 -0.87 7.03
CA ARG A 416 1.64 -2.07 7.83
C ARG A 416 1.20 -1.97 9.31
N ASN A 417 1.03 -0.77 9.85
CA ASN A 417 0.69 -0.58 11.27
C ASN A 417 -0.78 -0.81 11.59
N GLU A 418 -1.65 -0.76 10.59
CA GLU A 418 -3.10 -1.02 10.69
C GLU A 418 -3.78 -0.29 11.85
N ASP A 419 -3.34 0.94 12.17
CA ASP A 419 -3.93 1.71 13.24
C ASP A 419 -5.27 2.30 12.82
N ILE A 420 -6.35 1.75 13.34
CA ILE A 420 -7.73 2.12 13.04
C ILE A 420 -8.31 3.16 14.00
N TYR A 421 -7.51 3.73 14.88
CA TYR A 421 -7.96 4.71 15.88
C TYR A 421 -8.67 5.91 15.23
N GLU A 422 -8.08 6.47 14.20
CA GLU A 422 -8.62 7.67 13.54
C GLU A 422 -9.99 7.42 12.88
N GLN A 423 -10.30 6.17 12.53
CA GLN A 423 -11.55 5.78 11.89
C GLN A 423 -12.64 5.42 12.89
N PHE A 424 -12.30 4.83 14.05
CA PHE A 424 -13.27 4.23 14.98
C PHE A 424 -13.30 4.85 16.37
N HIS A 425 -12.30 5.61 16.79
CA HIS A 425 -12.36 6.35 18.05
C HIS A 425 -13.30 7.57 17.90
N SER A 426 -14.11 7.85 18.92
CA SER A 426 -15.08 8.99 18.89
C SER A 426 -14.43 10.35 18.60
N LYS A 427 -13.15 10.53 18.96
CA LYS A 427 -12.33 11.73 18.70
C LYS A 427 -11.45 11.60 17.47
N GLY A 428 -11.56 10.51 16.70
CA GLY A 428 -10.71 10.28 15.54
C GLY A 428 -11.03 11.25 14.38
N ASN A 429 -10.00 11.80 13.76
CA ASN A 429 -10.12 12.81 12.70
C ASN A 429 -10.68 12.24 11.38
N ARG A 430 -10.63 10.92 11.21
CA ARG A 430 -11.13 10.20 10.03
C ARG A 430 -12.39 9.40 10.30
N ASN A 431 -13.03 9.62 11.45
CA ASN A 431 -14.30 9.02 11.82
C ASN A 431 -15.47 9.74 11.10
N PHE A 432 -15.55 9.57 9.78
CA PHE A 432 -16.52 10.27 8.94
C PHE A 432 -17.95 9.81 9.18
N VAL A 433 -18.15 8.57 9.62
CA VAL A 433 -19.46 8.00 9.99
C VAL A 433 -20.00 8.52 11.34
N ALA A 434 -19.16 9.25 12.08
CA ALA A 434 -19.47 9.75 13.44
C ALA A 434 -19.79 8.62 14.44
N PHE A 435 -19.09 7.50 14.33
CA PHE A 435 -19.20 6.39 15.27
C PHE A 435 -18.69 6.79 16.66
N ALA A 436 -19.40 6.36 17.70
CA ALA A 436 -18.99 6.59 19.09
C ALA A 436 -19.46 5.41 19.95
N ASP A 437 -18.54 4.74 20.59
CA ASP A 437 -18.77 3.71 21.59
C ASP A 437 -17.65 3.74 22.64
N PRO A 438 -17.97 4.01 23.92
CA PRO A 438 -16.95 4.15 24.96
C PRO A 438 -16.08 2.91 25.15
N THR A 439 -16.63 1.71 24.88
CA THR A 439 -15.85 0.46 24.96
C THR A 439 -14.84 0.38 23.84
N VAL A 440 -15.21 0.74 22.62
CA VAL A 440 -14.28 0.79 21.48
C VAL A 440 -13.21 1.85 21.70
N ASP A 441 -13.59 3.03 22.20
CA ASP A 441 -12.63 4.10 22.52
C ASP A 441 -11.57 3.62 23.52
N GLN A 442 -11.99 2.96 24.59
CA GLN A 442 -11.08 2.41 25.60
C GLN A 442 -10.20 1.31 25.03
N LEU A 443 -10.74 0.39 24.24
CA LEU A 443 -9.98 -0.69 23.61
C LEU A 443 -8.95 -0.14 22.62
N LEU A 444 -9.29 0.86 21.81
CA LEU A 444 -8.38 1.50 20.88
C LEU A 444 -7.25 2.25 21.63
N GLN A 445 -7.57 2.90 22.75
CA GLN A 445 -6.55 3.52 23.59
C GLN A 445 -5.61 2.45 24.19
N THR A 446 -6.16 1.34 24.69
CA THR A 446 -5.37 0.23 25.23
C THR A 446 -4.47 -0.38 24.16
N SER A 447 -4.97 -0.58 22.92
CA SER A 447 -4.17 -1.15 21.83
C SER A 447 -2.98 -0.28 21.41
N ARG A 448 -3.07 1.04 21.59
CA ARG A 448 -1.98 1.99 21.32
C ARG A 448 -0.94 2.06 22.44
N THR A 449 -1.35 1.78 23.68
CA THR A 449 -0.49 1.98 24.86
C THR A 449 0.11 0.69 25.41
N THR A 450 -0.43 -0.49 25.03
CA THR A 450 0.13 -1.77 25.49
C THR A 450 1.48 -2.05 24.83
N LEU A 451 2.41 -2.57 25.62
CA LEU A 451 3.74 -3.01 25.17
C LEU A 451 3.76 -4.49 24.78
N ASP A 452 2.72 -5.23 25.13
CA ASP A 452 2.59 -6.66 24.83
C ASP A 452 1.85 -6.86 23.49
N PRO A 453 2.50 -7.44 22.47
CA PRO A 453 1.88 -7.69 21.17
C PRO A 453 0.66 -8.62 21.24
N GLN A 454 0.64 -9.57 22.19
CA GLN A 454 -0.51 -10.47 22.37
C GLN A 454 -1.71 -9.71 22.95
N VAL A 455 -1.48 -8.86 23.97
CA VAL A 455 -2.52 -7.99 24.54
C VAL A 455 -3.06 -7.03 23.46
N LYS A 456 -2.20 -6.48 22.60
CA LYS A 456 -2.61 -5.65 21.46
C LYS A 456 -3.54 -6.42 20.53
N ARG A 457 -3.14 -7.62 20.12
CA ARG A 457 -3.93 -8.49 19.23
C ARG A 457 -5.30 -8.81 19.85
N ASP A 458 -5.32 -9.30 21.09
CA ASP A 458 -6.55 -9.67 21.76
C ASP A 458 -7.48 -8.47 21.95
N THR A 459 -6.92 -7.31 22.19
CA THR A 459 -7.66 -6.05 22.31
C THR A 459 -8.29 -5.67 20.97
N LEU A 460 -7.53 -5.74 19.86
CA LEU A 460 -8.05 -5.43 18.53
C LEU A 460 -9.05 -6.48 18.02
N HIS A 461 -8.93 -7.74 18.44
CA HIS A 461 -9.99 -8.76 18.23
C HIS A 461 -11.31 -8.37 18.90
N LYS A 462 -11.26 -7.80 20.12
CA LYS A 462 -12.46 -7.28 20.81
C LYS A 462 -13.02 -6.04 20.12
N VAL A 463 -12.15 -5.16 19.59
CA VAL A 463 -12.59 -4.03 18.76
C VAL A 463 -13.34 -4.53 17.54
N HIS A 464 -12.77 -5.50 16.81
CA HIS A 464 -13.40 -6.10 15.63
C HIS A 464 -14.79 -6.65 15.95
N GLU A 465 -14.91 -7.46 17.02
CA GLU A 465 -16.17 -8.04 17.46
C GLU A 465 -17.20 -6.95 17.80
N ARG A 466 -16.80 -5.95 18.60
CA ARG A 466 -17.68 -4.86 19.02
C ARG A 466 -18.14 -4.00 17.85
N VAL A 467 -17.25 -3.64 16.95
CA VAL A 467 -17.58 -2.89 15.73
C VAL A 467 -18.53 -3.69 14.84
N HIS A 468 -18.30 -5.01 14.70
CA HIS A 468 -19.22 -5.89 13.98
C HIS A 468 -20.62 -5.89 14.62
N GLN A 469 -20.73 -6.00 15.94
CA GLN A 469 -22.02 -5.99 16.67
C GLN A 469 -22.77 -4.67 16.47
N LEU A 470 -22.07 -3.53 16.56
CA LEU A 470 -22.68 -2.20 16.47
C LEU A 470 -22.96 -1.74 15.03
N ASN A 471 -22.29 -2.37 14.07
CA ASN A 471 -22.50 -2.19 12.64
C ASN A 471 -22.51 -0.72 12.17
N PRO A 472 -21.46 0.09 12.45
CA PRO A 472 -21.40 1.48 11.99
C PRO A 472 -21.26 1.58 10.47
N MET A 473 -20.92 0.49 9.83
CA MET A 473 -20.80 0.34 8.39
C MET A 473 -20.98 -1.13 8.00
N VAL A 474 -21.39 -1.39 6.77
CA VAL A 474 -21.36 -2.72 6.15
C VAL A 474 -19.96 -2.92 5.58
N PHE A 475 -19.15 -3.78 6.22
CA PHE A 475 -17.87 -4.19 5.64
C PHE A 475 -18.15 -5.07 4.43
N LEU A 476 -17.51 -4.75 3.30
CA LEU A 476 -17.72 -5.46 2.06
C LEU A 476 -16.60 -6.49 1.86
N TRP A 477 -15.47 -6.07 1.30
CA TRP A 477 -14.37 -6.96 0.92
C TRP A 477 -13.02 -6.24 0.90
N THR A 478 -11.95 -7.03 0.86
CA THR A 478 -10.67 -6.64 0.26
C THR A 478 -10.59 -7.27 -1.12
N LEU A 479 -10.12 -6.50 -2.12
CA LEU A 479 -9.97 -7.02 -3.49
C LEU A 479 -8.60 -7.67 -3.66
N ASP A 480 -8.58 -8.81 -4.33
CA ASP A 480 -7.36 -9.37 -4.87
C ASP A 480 -6.80 -8.43 -5.94
N THR A 481 -5.53 -8.20 -5.86
CA THR A 481 -4.77 -7.48 -6.87
C THR A 481 -3.79 -8.45 -7.50
N TYR A 482 -3.62 -8.36 -8.81
CA TYR A 482 -2.70 -9.21 -9.54
C TYR A 482 -1.63 -8.35 -10.18
N ALA A 483 -0.37 -8.73 -10.01
CA ALA A 483 0.69 -8.37 -10.92
C ALA A 483 0.74 -9.38 -12.06
N ALA A 484 1.26 -8.98 -13.22
CA ALA A 484 1.55 -9.89 -14.31
C ALA A 484 2.99 -9.71 -14.75
N MET A 485 3.69 -10.82 -14.95
CA MET A 485 5.07 -10.84 -15.40
C MET A 485 5.20 -11.68 -16.66
N SER A 486 6.11 -11.28 -17.56
CA SER A 486 6.61 -12.19 -18.60
C SER A 486 7.25 -13.41 -17.96
N THR A 487 7.09 -14.59 -18.55
CA THR A 487 7.77 -15.83 -18.10
C THR A 487 9.30 -15.76 -18.19
N SER A 488 9.85 -14.72 -18.82
CA SER A 488 11.28 -14.41 -18.78
C SER A 488 11.75 -13.84 -17.44
N VAL A 489 10.82 -13.45 -16.56
CA VAL A 489 11.13 -12.97 -15.20
C VAL A 489 10.90 -14.10 -14.22
N SER A 490 11.92 -14.48 -13.47
CA SER A 490 11.88 -15.58 -12.52
C SER A 490 12.14 -15.11 -11.09
N ASN A 491 11.87 -16.01 -10.11
CA ASN A 491 12.03 -15.76 -8.66
C ASN A 491 11.19 -14.57 -8.14
N VAL A 492 10.02 -14.35 -8.77
CA VAL A 492 9.14 -13.22 -8.43
C VAL A 492 8.41 -13.47 -7.12
N THR A 493 8.53 -12.54 -6.19
CA THR A 493 7.67 -12.41 -5.01
C THR A 493 7.26 -10.95 -4.88
N VAL A 494 5.96 -10.69 -4.88
CA VAL A 494 5.40 -9.35 -4.83
C VAL A 494 5.10 -8.96 -3.39
N HIS A 495 5.64 -7.83 -2.94
CA HIS A 495 5.33 -7.31 -1.61
C HIS A 495 3.97 -6.58 -1.62
N PRO A 496 3.07 -6.84 -0.65
CA PRO A 496 1.71 -6.29 -0.67
C PRO A 496 1.64 -4.77 -0.50
N PHE A 497 2.59 -4.15 0.21
CA PHE A 497 2.60 -2.70 0.46
C PHE A 497 3.61 -1.96 -0.44
N TYR A 498 4.80 -2.56 -0.63
CA TYR A 498 5.95 -1.93 -1.30
C TYR A 498 6.45 -2.86 -2.40
N PHE A 499 5.78 -2.89 -3.51
CA PHE A 499 5.84 -3.84 -4.62
C PHE A 499 7.25 -4.44 -4.88
N PHE A 500 8.29 -3.61 -4.84
CA PHE A 500 9.67 -3.98 -5.16
C PHE A 500 10.55 -4.31 -3.95
N THR A 501 10.03 -4.37 -2.73
CA THR A 501 10.85 -4.66 -1.52
C THR A 501 11.72 -5.92 -1.68
N TRP A 502 11.19 -6.94 -2.34
CA TRP A 502 11.89 -8.20 -2.60
C TRP A 502 12.38 -8.34 -4.05
N GLY A 503 12.37 -7.25 -4.83
CA GLY A 503 12.73 -7.24 -6.24
C GLY A 503 14.19 -7.61 -6.53
N THR A 504 15.08 -7.57 -5.54
CA THR A 504 16.47 -8.03 -5.68
C THR A 504 16.60 -9.55 -5.89
N SER A 505 15.58 -10.34 -5.53
CA SER A 505 15.55 -11.79 -5.81
C SER A 505 15.11 -12.12 -7.24
N TRP A 506 14.47 -11.15 -7.95
CA TRP A 506 14.01 -11.38 -9.30
C TRP A 506 15.17 -11.44 -10.27
N SER A 507 15.02 -12.25 -11.31
CA SER A 507 16.04 -12.39 -12.36
C SER A 507 15.39 -12.43 -13.74
N MET A 508 16.15 -12.05 -14.75
CA MET A 508 15.74 -12.09 -16.17
C MET A 508 16.57 -13.15 -16.91
N GLU A 509 15.88 -13.97 -17.70
CA GLU A 509 16.50 -14.93 -18.64
C GLU A 509 16.70 -14.33 -20.04
#